data_518038365eba1ce5c34ab4e5b4137382
#
_entry.id   518038365eba1ce5c34ab4e5b4137382
#
_cell.length_a   1.000
_cell.length_b   1.000
_cell.length_c   1.000
_cell.angle_alpha   90.00
_cell.angle_beta   90.00
_cell.angle_gamma   90.00
#
_symmetry.space_group_name_H-M   'P 1'
#
loop_
_entity.id
_entity.type
_entity.pdbx_description
1 polymer ?
#
loop_
_entity_poly.entity_id
_entity_poly.type
_entity_poly.pdbx_seq_one_letter_code
_entity_poly.pdbx_strand_id
1 'polypeptide(L)'
;PGQLSGGEQQRVAIARALAKNPKLLLCDEPTGALDYVTGKQILKLLQDTCRQKGVTVVVITHNSAITPMADRVIHIKNGTVESMQCNDHPASVDLIEW
;
A
#
# COMPACT_ATOMS: atom_id res chain seq x y z
N PRO A 1 9.15 23.53 -12.32
CA PRO A 1 8.13 22.62 -12.71
C PRO A 1 6.83 22.92 -12.01
N GLY A 2 5.74 22.74 -12.66
CA GLY A 2 4.44 22.98 -12.08
C GLY A 2 4.16 22.05 -10.89
N GLN A 3 2.97 22.18 -10.36
CA GLN A 3 2.53 21.36 -9.25
C GLN A 3 2.28 19.93 -9.73
N LEU A 4 2.76 18.98 -8.97
CA LEU A 4 2.50 17.56 -9.21
C LEU A 4 1.10 17.22 -8.71
N SER A 5 0.43 16.27 -9.37
CA SER A 5 -0.81 15.70 -8.86
C SER A 5 -0.53 14.93 -7.56
N GLY A 6 -1.58 14.64 -6.77
CA GLY A 6 -1.45 13.84 -5.56
C GLY A 6 -0.81 12.47 -5.83
N GLY A 7 -1.20 11.82 -6.93
CA GLY A 7 -0.61 10.53 -7.31
C GLY A 7 0.85 10.64 -7.72
N GLU A 8 1.21 11.70 -8.43
CA GLU A 8 2.61 11.92 -8.80
C GLU A 8 3.46 12.21 -7.58
N GLN A 9 2.96 13.02 -6.65
CA GLN A 9 3.66 13.29 -5.38
C GLN A 9 3.89 12.01 -4.59
N GLN A 10 2.89 11.13 -4.56
CA GLN A 10 2.98 9.86 -3.84
C GLN A 10 4.00 8.93 -4.51
N ARG A 11 4.01 8.85 -5.84
CA ARG A 11 5.01 8.06 -6.57
C ARG A 11 6.42 8.56 -6.33
N VAL A 12 6.62 9.88 -6.32
CA VAL A 12 7.93 10.48 -6.05
C VAL A 12 8.38 10.13 -4.63
N ALA A 13 7.49 10.21 -3.66
CA ALA A 13 7.80 9.86 -2.28
C ALA A 13 8.22 8.40 -2.15
N ILE A 14 7.50 7.48 -2.81
CA ILE A 14 7.82 6.06 -2.81
C ILE A 14 9.17 5.83 -3.49
N ALA A 15 9.40 6.45 -4.64
CA ALA A 15 10.66 6.31 -5.37
C ALA A 15 11.87 6.79 -4.54
N ARG A 16 11.71 7.90 -3.82
CA ARG A 16 12.76 8.41 -2.93
C ARG A 16 13.06 7.44 -1.80
N ALA A 17 12.02 6.88 -1.21
CA ALA A 17 12.18 5.88 -0.15
C ALA A 17 12.89 4.63 -0.68
N LEU A 18 12.51 4.16 -1.86
CA LEU A 18 13.09 2.95 -2.46
C LEU A 18 14.55 3.17 -2.91
N ALA A 19 14.94 4.39 -3.25
CA ALA A 19 16.32 4.69 -3.65
C ALA A 19 17.32 4.41 -2.53
N LYS A 20 16.87 4.35 -1.29
CA LYS A 20 17.69 4.04 -0.12
C LYS A 20 17.85 2.53 0.13
N ASN A 21 17.31 1.70 -0.75
CA ASN A 21 17.30 0.24 -0.60
C ASN A 21 16.77 -0.24 0.76
N PRO A 22 15.56 0.17 1.15
CA PRO A 22 15.03 -0.20 2.45
C PRO A 22 14.63 -1.67 2.49
N LYS A 23 14.65 -2.25 3.68
CA LYS A 23 14.05 -3.57 3.91
C LYS A 23 12.57 -3.47 4.24
N LEU A 24 12.14 -2.30 4.72
CA LEU A 24 10.78 -2.02 5.15
C LEU A 24 10.34 -0.67 4.58
N LEU A 25 9.19 -0.65 3.95
CA LEU A 25 8.53 0.57 3.47
C LEU A 25 7.21 0.73 4.21
N LEU A 26 7.06 1.84 4.92
CA LEU A 26 5.85 2.16 5.68
C LEU A 26 5.04 3.21 4.93
N CYS A 27 3.78 2.88 4.63
CA CYS A 27 2.88 3.78 3.90
C CYS A 27 1.63 4.02 4.76
N ASP A 28 1.41 5.28 5.12
CA ASP A 28 0.25 5.68 5.93
C ASP A 28 -0.82 6.27 5.01
N GLU A 29 -1.95 5.58 4.89
CA GLU A 29 -3.07 5.96 4.05
C GLU A 29 -2.63 6.36 2.63
N PRO A 30 -1.94 5.47 1.89
CA PRO A 30 -1.33 5.84 0.62
C PRO A 30 -2.32 6.25 -0.46
N THR A 31 -3.61 5.88 -0.32
CA THR A 31 -4.65 6.21 -1.29
C THR A 31 -5.66 7.24 -0.77
N GLY A 32 -5.47 7.76 0.44
CA GLY A 32 -6.49 8.53 1.15
C GLY A 32 -6.99 9.78 0.45
N ALA A 33 -6.13 10.49 -0.27
CA ALA A 33 -6.48 11.73 -0.97
C ALA A 33 -6.52 11.56 -2.49
N LEU A 34 -6.50 10.31 -2.99
CA LEU A 34 -6.41 10.03 -4.42
C LEU A 34 -7.75 9.56 -4.96
N ASP A 35 -7.99 9.85 -6.26
CA ASP A 35 -9.10 9.24 -6.96
C ASP A 35 -8.87 7.71 -7.09
N TYR A 36 -9.93 7.00 -7.44
CA TYR A 36 -9.91 5.53 -7.50
C TYR A 36 -8.81 4.99 -8.43
N VAL A 37 -8.72 5.54 -9.65
CA VAL A 37 -7.77 5.05 -10.65
C VAL A 37 -6.33 5.28 -10.19
N THR A 38 -6.03 6.48 -9.69
CA THR A 38 -4.70 6.83 -9.20
C THR A 38 -4.35 6.03 -7.95
N GLY A 39 -5.30 5.88 -7.03
CA GLY A 39 -5.10 5.06 -5.83
C GLY A 39 -4.77 3.62 -6.17
N LYS A 40 -5.45 3.06 -7.17
CA LYS A 40 -5.19 1.70 -7.63
C LYS A 40 -3.78 1.55 -8.20
N GLN A 41 -3.31 2.56 -8.94
CA GLN A 41 -1.95 2.57 -9.48
C GLN A 41 -0.90 2.58 -8.36
N ILE A 42 -1.15 3.34 -7.29
CA ILE A 42 -0.24 3.37 -6.13
C ILE A 42 -0.21 2.02 -5.43
N LEU A 43 -1.35 1.39 -5.21
CA LEU A 43 -1.40 0.07 -4.59
C LEU A 43 -0.69 -0.98 -5.44
N LYS A 44 -0.83 -0.90 -6.76
CA LYS A 44 -0.14 -1.81 -7.66
C LYS A 44 1.38 -1.62 -7.59
N LEU A 45 1.84 -0.38 -7.53
CA LEU A 45 3.26 -0.08 -7.36
C LEU A 45 3.80 -0.69 -6.07
N LEU A 46 3.06 -0.57 -4.97
CA LEU A 46 3.45 -1.14 -3.69
C LEU A 46 3.48 -2.67 -3.73
N GLN A 47 2.46 -3.29 -4.33
CA GLN A 47 2.42 -4.74 -4.45
C GLN A 47 3.57 -5.26 -5.31
N ASP A 48 3.83 -4.63 -6.46
CA ASP A 48 4.92 -5.01 -7.35
C ASP A 48 6.28 -4.85 -6.67
N THR A 49 6.46 -3.78 -5.90
CA THR A 49 7.69 -3.55 -5.14
C THR A 49 7.94 -4.69 -4.15
N CYS A 50 6.92 -5.10 -3.43
CA CYS A 50 7.01 -6.22 -2.50
C CYS A 50 7.39 -7.52 -3.23
N ARG A 51 6.72 -7.81 -4.35
CA ARG A 51 6.92 -9.07 -5.10
C ARG A 51 8.25 -9.13 -5.82
N GLN A 52 8.66 -8.03 -6.44
CA GLN A 52 9.84 -8.01 -7.31
C GLN A 52 11.14 -7.69 -6.57
N LYS A 53 11.07 -6.86 -5.54
CA LYS A 53 12.26 -6.39 -4.82
C LYS A 53 12.42 -7.00 -3.44
N GLY A 54 11.44 -7.77 -2.98
CA GLY A 54 11.48 -8.37 -1.65
C GLY A 54 11.41 -7.38 -0.50
N VAL A 55 10.93 -6.17 -0.74
CA VAL A 55 10.75 -5.16 0.30
C VAL A 55 9.47 -5.49 1.08
N THR A 56 9.55 -5.47 2.40
CA THR A 56 8.35 -5.58 3.23
C THR A 56 7.61 -4.24 3.19
N VAL A 57 6.37 -4.28 2.71
CA VAL A 57 5.54 -3.07 2.62
C VAL A 57 4.45 -3.16 3.68
N VAL A 58 4.38 -2.16 4.54
CA VAL A 58 3.33 -2.03 5.56
C VAL A 58 2.42 -0.88 5.15
N VAL A 59 1.15 -1.17 4.94
CA VAL A 59 0.15 -0.17 4.58
C VAL A 59 -0.79 0.02 5.77
N ILE A 60 -0.87 1.25 6.26
CA ILE A 60 -1.81 1.64 7.31
C ILE A 60 -3.01 2.28 6.63
N THR A 61 -4.20 1.71 6.84
CA THR A 61 -5.39 2.21 6.14
C THR A 61 -6.66 1.89 6.92
N HIS A 62 -7.67 2.73 6.72
CA HIS A 62 -9.03 2.47 7.17
C HIS A 62 -9.88 1.78 6.11
N ASN A 63 -9.34 1.58 4.91
CA ASN A 63 -10.07 0.98 3.80
C ASN A 63 -9.93 -0.54 3.82
N SER A 64 -10.91 -1.22 4.41
CA SER A 64 -10.90 -2.68 4.51
C SER A 64 -11.03 -3.39 3.15
N ALA A 65 -11.51 -2.68 2.12
CA ALA A 65 -11.67 -3.26 0.79
C ALA A 65 -10.35 -3.66 0.14
N ILE A 66 -9.22 -3.09 0.57
CA ILE A 66 -7.91 -3.42 0.01
C ILE A 66 -7.24 -4.60 0.72
N THR A 67 -7.80 -5.10 1.81
CA THR A 67 -7.16 -6.17 2.58
C THR A 67 -6.92 -7.47 1.80
N PRO A 68 -7.73 -7.86 0.78
CA PRO A 68 -7.44 -9.08 0.03
C PRO A 68 -6.10 -9.09 -0.70
N MET A 69 -5.50 -7.93 -0.98
CA MET A 69 -4.20 -7.86 -1.66
C MET A 69 -3.02 -8.13 -0.73
N ALA A 70 -3.22 -8.07 0.58
CA ALA A 70 -2.15 -8.18 1.56
C ALA A 70 -1.80 -9.65 1.85
N ASP A 71 -0.53 -9.91 2.14
CA ASP A 71 -0.10 -11.21 2.65
C ASP A 71 -0.59 -11.42 4.08
N ARG A 72 -0.63 -10.35 4.85
CA ARG A 72 -1.05 -10.39 6.25
C ARG A 72 -1.88 -9.15 6.57
N VAL A 73 -2.98 -9.35 7.27
CA VAL A 73 -3.86 -8.27 7.70
C VAL A 73 -3.89 -8.25 9.22
N ILE A 74 -3.58 -7.10 9.80
CA ILE A 74 -3.60 -6.89 11.24
C ILE A 74 -4.67 -5.85 11.53
N HIS A 75 -5.66 -6.24 12.34
CA HIS A 75 -6.71 -5.33 12.79
C HIS A 75 -6.36 -4.81 14.17
N ILE A 76 -6.34 -3.48 14.30
CA ILE A 76 -6.03 -2.81 15.55
C ILE A 76 -7.27 -2.09 16.05
N LYS A 77 -7.56 -2.27 17.34
CA LYS A 77 -8.67 -1.61 18.01
C LYS A 77 -8.22 -1.18 19.41
N ASN A 78 -8.52 0.07 19.76
CA ASN A 78 -8.17 0.63 21.07
C ASN A 78 -6.69 0.45 21.42
N GLY A 79 -5.81 0.62 20.43
CA GLY A 79 -4.36 0.54 20.63
C GLY A 79 -3.80 -0.86 20.77
N THR A 80 -4.61 -1.91 20.60
CA THR A 80 -4.17 -3.30 20.69
C THR A 80 -4.52 -4.08 19.44
N VAL A 81 -3.80 -5.16 19.18
CA VAL A 81 -4.09 -6.07 18.08
C VAL A 81 -5.36 -6.85 18.43
N GLU A 82 -6.42 -6.65 17.62
CA GLU A 82 -7.69 -7.37 17.78
C GLU A 82 -7.63 -8.74 17.09
N SER A 83 -7.06 -8.78 15.88
CA SER A 83 -6.92 -10.02 15.13
C SER A 83 -5.82 -9.90 14.10
N MET A 84 -5.34 -11.05 13.64
CA MET A 84 -4.35 -11.13 12.58
C MET A 84 -4.73 -12.29 11.65
N GLN A 85 -4.71 -12.04 10.35
CA GLN A 85 -5.03 -13.03 9.33
C GLN A 85 -3.92 -13.09 8.30
N CYS A 86 -3.60 -14.29 7.81
CA CYS A 86 -2.66 -14.48 6.72
C CYS A 86 -3.43 -14.89 5.46
N ASN A 87 -3.10 -14.28 4.33
CA ASN A 87 -3.67 -14.63 3.03
C ASN A 87 -2.66 -15.48 2.27
N ASP A 88 -2.97 -16.76 2.05
CA ASP A 88 -2.08 -17.65 1.30
C ASP A 88 -2.03 -17.28 -0.19
N HIS A 89 -3.11 -16.69 -0.69
CA HIS A 89 -3.24 -16.30 -2.09
C HIS A 89 -3.72 -14.85 -2.18
N PRO A 90 -2.82 -13.86 -1.94
CA PRO A 90 -3.21 -12.46 -2.03
C PRO A 90 -3.71 -12.12 -3.43
N ALA A 91 -4.80 -11.35 -3.47
CA ALA A 91 -5.39 -10.92 -4.74
C ALA A 91 -4.51 -9.89 -5.45
N SER A 92 -4.52 -9.91 -6.79
CA SER A 92 -3.96 -8.81 -7.56
C SER A 92 -4.74 -7.54 -7.30
N VAL A 93 -4.06 -6.41 -7.25
CA VAL A 93 -4.69 -5.09 -7.09
C VAL A 93 -5.75 -4.86 -8.17
N ASP A 94 -5.55 -5.40 -9.37
CA ASP A 94 -6.49 -5.25 -10.47
C ASP A 94 -7.89 -5.83 -10.18
N LEU A 95 -7.97 -6.76 -9.23
CA LEU A 95 -9.22 -7.42 -8.84
C LEU A 95 -9.91 -6.75 -7.65
N ILE A 96 -9.30 -5.74 -7.05
CA ILE A 96 -9.82 -5.08 -5.86
C ILE A 96 -10.68 -3.90 -6.26
N GLU A 97 -11.83 -3.77 -5.63
CA GLU A 97 -12.77 -2.66 -5.81
C GLU A 97 -13.11 -2.05 -4.45
N TRP A 98 -13.17 -0.72 -4.41
CA TRP A 98 -13.62 0.01 -3.22
C TRP A 98 -14.40 1.27 -3.57
#